data_f33b6d81573702014e6cbb55d435c83d
#
_entry.id   f33b6d81573702014e6cbb55d435c83d
#
_cell.length_a   1.000
_cell.length_b   1.000
_cell.length_c   1.000
_cell.angle_alpha   90.00
_cell.angle_beta   90.00
_cell.angle_gamma   90.00
#
_symmetry.space_group_name_H-M   'P 1'
#
loop_
_entity.id
_entity.type
_entity.pdbx_description
1 polymer ?
#
loop_
_entity_poly.entity_id
_entity_poly.type
_entity_poly.pdbx_seq_one_letter_code
_entity_poly.pdbx_strand_id
1 'polypeptide(L)'
;MKDYPQHLAVLNAAAEKGDWGKPLPAGVHRGIAQFMGYGSYSAAVAEVSVNGNDVKIHRMVLATNCGHAVSLEQIAAQVQGGVGMGISTLMSESSVRDGKIYEINFDRLAIPKIAHMPKVETVLAPTGGFWGGVGEPGQAPFIPALCNAIFAATGKRIRTLPLKNQGFTLA
;
A
#
# COMPACT_ATOMS: atom_id res chain seq x y z
N MET A 1 -15.23 -13.20 8.50
CA MET A 1 -13.77 -13.44 8.61
C MET A 1 -13.41 -14.48 9.68
N LYS A 2 -14.30 -14.87 10.58
CA LYS A 2 -13.99 -15.91 11.60
C LYS A 2 -13.55 -17.23 10.96
N ASP A 3 -14.09 -17.58 9.79
CA ASP A 3 -13.78 -18.81 9.06
C ASP A 3 -12.51 -18.69 8.18
N TYR A 4 -11.82 -17.56 8.23
CA TYR A 4 -10.63 -17.27 7.43
C TYR A 4 -9.49 -16.73 8.32
N PRO A 5 -8.85 -17.61 9.10
CA PRO A 5 -7.90 -17.20 10.15
C PRO A 5 -6.66 -16.48 9.59
N GLN A 6 -6.19 -16.82 8.37
CA GLN A 6 -5.04 -16.17 7.75
C GLN A 6 -5.35 -14.70 7.39
N HIS A 7 -6.55 -14.42 6.89
CA HIS A 7 -7.02 -13.07 6.63
C HIS A 7 -7.10 -12.25 7.93
N LEU A 8 -7.65 -12.85 8.96
CA LEU A 8 -7.78 -12.20 10.26
C LEU A 8 -6.42 -11.93 10.90
N ALA A 9 -5.48 -12.87 10.78
CA ALA A 9 -4.13 -12.73 11.33
C ALA A 9 -3.39 -11.51 10.77
N VAL A 10 -3.36 -11.34 9.44
CA VAL A 10 -2.68 -10.18 8.83
C VAL A 10 -3.41 -8.88 9.11
N LEU A 11 -4.74 -8.89 9.12
CA LEU A 11 -5.52 -7.69 9.40
C LEU A 11 -5.29 -7.21 10.85
N ASN A 12 -5.31 -8.13 11.81
CA ASN A 12 -5.05 -7.81 13.22
C ASN A 12 -3.60 -7.34 13.42
N ALA A 13 -2.62 -8.03 12.80
CA ALA A 13 -1.22 -7.64 12.90
C ALA A 13 -0.96 -6.23 12.31
N ALA A 14 -1.58 -5.90 11.17
CA ALA A 14 -1.49 -4.56 10.59
C ALA A 14 -2.18 -3.51 11.47
N ALA A 15 -3.36 -3.83 12.00
CA ALA A 15 -4.14 -2.94 12.86
C ALA A 15 -3.41 -2.66 14.18
N GLU A 16 -2.87 -3.69 14.84
CA GLU A 16 -2.12 -3.56 16.10
C GLU A 16 -0.86 -2.72 15.90
N LYS A 17 -0.01 -3.08 14.93
CA LYS A 17 1.23 -2.36 14.64
C LYS A 17 0.97 -0.95 14.10
N GLY A 18 -0.12 -0.76 13.36
CA GLY A 18 -0.57 0.53 12.81
C GLY A 18 -1.35 1.37 13.82
N ASP A 19 -1.45 0.97 15.09
CA ASP A 19 -2.17 1.68 16.14
C ASP A 19 -3.63 1.99 15.76
N TRP A 20 -4.31 1.07 15.06
CA TRP A 20 -5.67 1.27 14.60
C TRP A 20 -6.63 1.59 15.75
N GLY A 21 -7.38 2.68 15.62
CA GLY A 21 -8.28 3.16 16.67
C GLY A 21 -7.64 4.11 17.69
N LYS A 22 -6.31 4.26 17.70
CA LYS A 22 -5.65 5.26 18.54
C LYS A 22 -5.68 6.66 17.88
N PRO A 23 -5.64 7.74 18.68
CA PRO A 23 -5.57 9.09 18.16
C PRO A 23 -4.37 9.30 17.22
N LEU A 24 -4.55 10.16 16.24
CA LEU A 24 -3.53 10.61 15.29
C LEU A 24 -3.16 12.07 15.51
N PRO A 25 -1.99 12.52 15.06
CA PRO A 25 -1.67 13.93 14.98
C PRO A 25 -2.74 14.71 14.17
N ALA A 26 -2.93 15.97 14.48
CA ALA A 26 -3.89 16.82 13.78
C ALA A 26 -3.61 16.82 12.26
N GLY A 27 -4.66 16.65 11.45
CA GLY A 27 -4.59 16.62 10.00
C GLY A 27 -4.07 15.31 9.40
N VAL A 28 -3.69 14.32 10.22
CA VAL A 28 -3.32 12.99 9.75
C VAL A 28 -4.52 12.04 9.83
N HIS A 29 -4.70 11.25 8.78
CA HIS A 29 -5.81 10.30 8.65
C HIS A 29 -5.29 8.91 8.32
N ARG A 30 -6.05 7.90 8.71
CA ARG A 30 -5.64 6.50 8.58
C ARG A 30 -6.62 5.71 7.73
N GLY A 31 -6.10 4.81 6.91
CA GLY A 31 -6.87 3.84 6.14
C GLY A 31 -6.27 2.45 6.27
N ILE A 32 -7.11 1.44 6.16
CA ILE A 32 -6.72 0.02 6.23
C ILE A 32 -7.31 -0.72 5.05
N ALA A 33 -6.57 -1.71 4.56
CA ALA A 33 -7.04 -2.64 3.54
C ALA A 33 -6.32 -3.99 3.67
N GLN A 34 -6.86 -4.98 2.98
CA GLN A 34 -6.36 -6.36 3.02
C GLN A 34 -6.45 -6.99 1.63
N PHE A 35 -5.56 -7.92 1.36
CA PHE A 35 -5.46 -8.65 0.10
C PHE A 35 -5.05 -10.11 0.33
N MET A 36 -5.47 -10.99 -0.59
CA MET A 36 -4.99 -12.37 -0.70
C MET A 36 -4.66 -12.67 -2.17
N GLY A 37 -3.49 -13.21 -2.40
CA GLY A 37 -3.03 -13.64 -3.72
C GLY A 37 -1.70 -14.36 -3.65
N TYR A 38 -1.41 -15.15 -4.67
CA TYR A 38 -0.16 -15.93 -4.78
C TYR A 38 0.09 -16.88 -3.60
N GLY A 39 -0.98 -17.37 -2.96
CA GLY A 39 -0.89 -18.21 -1.75
C GLY A 39 -0.53 -17.45 -0.48
N SER A 40 -0.44 -16.14 -0.52
CA SER A 40 -0.12 -15.26 0.62
C SER A 40 -1.27 -14.32 0.97
N TYR A 41 -1.24 -13.86 2.21
CA TYR A 41 -2.19 -12.89 2.76
C TYR A 41 -1.42 -11.66 3.21
N SER A 42 -1.98 -10.49 2.98
CA SER A 42 -1.37 -9.23 3.41
C SER A 42 -2.41 -8.20 3.81
N ALA A 43 -2.02 -7.29 4.68
CA ALA A 43 -2.84 -6.15 5.07
C ALA A 43 -1.95 -4.91 5.24
N ALA A 44 -2.51 -3.75 5.00
CA ALA A 44 -1.79 -2.49 5.13
C ALA A 44 -2.60 -1.47 5.91
N VAL A 45 -1.89 -0.68 6.73
CA VAL A 45 -2.39 0.56 7.32
C VAL A 45 -1.58 1.72 6.74
N ALA A 46 -2.26 2.71 6.17
CA ALA A 46 -1.68 3.93 5.63
C ALA A 46 -2.02 5.13 6.50
N GLU A 47 -1.06 6.00 6.76
CA GLU A 47 -1.25 7.30 7.40
C GLU A 47 -0.90 8.41 6.43
N VAL A 48 -1.86 9.31 6.17
CA VAL A 48 -1.70 10.41 5.22
C VAL A 48 -2.18 11.73 5.81
N SER A 49 -1.64 12.83 5.28
CA SER A 49 -2.28 14.14 5.36
C SER A 49 -2.60 14.64 3.95
N VAL A 50 -3.66 15.46 3.85
CA VAL A 50 -4.08 16.08 2.59
C VAL A 50 -4.18 17.57 2.82
N ASN A 51 -3.42 18.34 2.05
CA ASN A 51 -3.46 19.81 2.07
C ASN A 51 -3.86 20.31 0.68
N GLY A 52 -5.09 20.80 0.55
CA GLY A 52 -5.66 21.05 -0.77
C GLY A 52 -5.72 19.77 -1.60
N ASN A 53 -4.92 19.68 -2.66
CA ASN A 53 -4.83 18.49 -3.51
C ASN A 53 -3.57 17.64 -3.23
N ASP A 54 -2.69 18.11 -2.36
CA ASP A 54 -1.41 17.45 -2.10
C ASP A 54 -1.56 16.39 -1.01
N VAL A 55 -1.25 15.15 -1.34
CA VAL A 55 -1.28 14.00 -0.45
C VAL A 55 0.14 13.68 -0.01
N LYS A 56 0.38 13.71 1.29
CA LYS A 56 1.64 13.24 1.88
C LYS A 56 1.41 11.92 2.59
N ILE A 57 2.20 10.93 2.23
CA ILE A 57 2.20 9.63 2.90
C ILE A 57 3.24 9.67 4.02
N HIS A 58 2.79 9.55 5.27
CA HIS A 58 3.68 9.61 6.44
C HIS A 58 4.24 8.26 6.83
N ARG A 59 3.34 7.26 6.89
CA ARG A 59 3.66 5.93 7.42
C ARG A 59 2.86 4.87 6.69
N MET A 60 3.51 3.74 6.45
CA MET A 60 2.89 2.52 5.96
C MET A 60 3.27 1.37 6.87
N VAL A 61 2.28 0.66 7.39
CA VAL A 61 2.47 -0.61 8.08
C VAL A 61 1.90 -1.71 7.20
N LEU A 62 2.73 -2.72 6.89
CA LEU A 62 2.33 -3.86 6.07
C LEU A 62 2.56 -5.15 6.84
N ALA A 63 1.48 -5.90 7.04
CA ALA A 63 1.51 -7.24 7.58
C ALA A 63 1.44 -8.27 6.46
N THR A 64 2.29 -9.30 6.53
CA THR A 64 2.37 -10.36 5.52
C THR A 64 2.38 -11.73 6.18
N ASN A 65 1.59 -12.65 5.63
CA ASN A 65 1.58 -14.06 5.94
C ASN A 65 1.80 -14.84 4.64
N CYS A 66 2.99 -15.38 4.47
CA CYS A 66 3.37 -16.23 3.34
C CYS A 66 3.41 -17.73 3.74
N GLY A 67 2.73 -18.10 4.81
CA GLY A 67 2.78 -19.44 5.38
C GLY A 67 4.06 -19.68 6.16
N HIS A 68 5.12 -20.11 5.50
CA HIS A 68 6.44 -20.30 6.09
C HIS A 68 7.41 -19.19 5.63
N ALA A 69 8.05 -18.52 6.58
CA ALA A 69 9.02 -17.46 6.30
C ALA A 69 10.44 -17.99 6.49
N VAL A 70 11.25 -18.07 5.42
CA VAL A 70 12.63 -18.53 5.47
C VAL A 70 13.56 -17.41 5.95
N SER A 71 13.43 -16.22 5.38
CA SER A 71 14.25 -15.05 5.74
C SER A 71 13.36 -13.85 6.00
N LEU A 72 13.24 -13.47 7.24
CA LEU A 72 12.38 -12.35 7.68
C LEU A 72 12.87 -11.02 7.09
N GLU A 73 14.19 -10.83 7.05
CA GLU A 73 14.80 -9.60 6.54
C GLU A 73 14.60 -9.44 5.03
N GLN A 74 14.73 -10.52 4.27
CA GLN A 74 14.50 -10.49 2.82
C GLN A 74 13.04 -10.22 2.49
N ILE A 75 12.11 -10.79 3.25
CA ILE A 75 10.68 -10.52 3.09
C ILE A 75 10.39 -9.05 3.42
N ALA A 76 10.95 -8.52 4.50
CA ALA A 76 10.78 -7.12 4.86
C ALA A 76 11.33 -6.18 3.78
N ALA A 77 12.50 -6.48 3.23
CA ALA A 77 13.10 -5.70 2.14
C ALA A 77 12.23 -5.72 0.88
N GLN A 78 11.67 -6.89 0.51
CA GLN A 78 10.76 -7.04 -0.62
C GLN A 78 9.48 -6.22 -0.43
N VAL A 79 8.87 -6.29 0.75
CA VAL A 79 7.66 -5.53 1.08
C VAL A 79 7.92 -4.01 1.02
N GLN A 80 9.06 -3.56 1.56
CA GLN A 80 9.45 -2.14 1.49
C GLN A 80 9.65 -1.68 0.05
N GLY A 81 10.34 -2.47 -0.77
CA GLY A 81 10.53 -2.20 -2.20
C GLY A 81 9.20 -2.16 -2.96
N GLY A 82 8.26 -3.04 -2.61
CA GLY A 82 6.90 -3.08 -3.15
C GLY A 82 6.12 -1.78 -2.94
N VAL A 83 6.34 -1.08 -1.82
CA VAL A 83 5.73 0.25 -1.59
C VAL A 83 6.19 1.26 -2.64
N GLY A 84 7.48 1.27 -2.99
CA GLY A 84 8.00 2.13 -4.06
C GLY A 84 7.32 1.88 -5.41
N MET A 85 7.13 0.62 -5.77
CA MET A 85 6.38 0.24 -6.98
C MET A 85 4.91 0.66 -6.90
N GLY A 86 4.28 0.50 -5.75
CA GLY A 86 2.91 0.96 -5.50
C GLY A 86 2.76 2.47 -5.66
N ILE A 87 3.74 3.27 -5.21
CA ILE A 87 3.76 4.72 -5.40
C ILE A 87 3.83 5.07 -6.89
N SER A 88 4.61 4.35 -7.70
CA SER A 88 4.64 4.55 -9.16
C SER A 88 3.24 4.43 -9.78
N THR A 89 2.48 3.43 -9.37
CA THR A 89 1.10 3.20 -9.84
C THR A 89 0.13 4.31 -9.43
N LEU A 90 0.39 4.96 -8.29
CA LEU A 90 -0.40 6.12 -7.85
C LEU A 90 -0.10 7.38 -8.66
N MET A 91 1.13 7.52 -9.18
CA MET A 91 1.59 8.72 -9.87
C MET A 91 1.33 8.68 -11.36
N SER A 92 1.43 7.52 -11.99
CA SER A 92 1.40 7.38 -13.45
C SER A 92 0.76 6.07 -13.90
N GLU A 93 0.42 6.04 -15.17
CA GLU A 93 -0.09 4.88 -15.89
C GLU A 93 0.60 4.79 -17.25
N SER A 94 0.61 3.59 -17.81
CA SER A 94 1.01 3.38 -19.22
C SER A 94 -0.23 3.24 -20.07
N SER A 95 -0.34 4.08 -21.11
CA SER A 95 -1.47 4.08 -22.03
C SER A 95 -1.07 3.60 -23.41
N VAL A 96 -2.00 2.96 -24.10
CA VAL A 96 -1.84 2.56 -25.50
C VAL A 96 -2.63 3.54 -26.38
N ARG A 97 -1.93 4.20 -27.32
CA ARG A 97 -2.51 5.12 -28.29
C ARG A 97 -2.07 4.68 -29.69
N ASP A 98 -3.00 4.49 -30.58
CA ASP A 98 -2.75 4.03 -31.95
C ASP A 98 -1.86 2.78 -32.02
N GLY A 99 -2.11 1.81 -31.12
CA GLY A 99 -1.37 0.55 -31.03
C GLY A 99 0.04 0.67 -30.44
N LYS A 100 0.44 1.82 -29.89
CA LYS A 100 1.77 2.07 -29.30
C LYS A 100 1.66 2.55 -27.85
N ILE A 101 2.60 2.14 -27.01
CA ILE A 101 2.73 2.70 -25.65
C ILE A 101 3.11 4.16 -25.77
N TYR A 102 2.37 5.03 -25.10
CA TYR A 102 2.60 6.49 -25.14
C TYR A 102 3.66 6.93 -24.13
N GLU A 103 3.64 6.39 -22.93
CA GLU A 103 4.58 6.69 -21.84
C GLU A 103 5.84 5.81 -21.96
N ILE A 104 6.66 6.07 -22.99
CA ILE A 104 7.84 5.25 -23.33
C ILE A 104 9.12 5.70 -22.62
N ASN A 105 9.13 6.87 -21.99
CA ASN A 105 10.32 7.44 -21.37
C ASN A 105 9.95 8.32 -20.16
N PHE A 106 10.94 8.68 -19.36
CA PHE A 106 10.80 9.42 -18.08
C PHE A 106 10.27 10.85 -18.23
N ASP A 107 10.25 11.41 -19.43
CA ASP A 107 9.57 12.67 -19.72
C ASP A 107 8.04 12.57 -19.63
N ARG A 108 7.50 11.35 -19.77
CA ARG A 108 6.05 11.06 -19.76
C ARG A 108 5.61 10.13 -18.65
N LEU A 109 6.54 9.32 -18.13
CA LEU A 109 6.28 8.39 -17.03
C LEU A 109 6.86 8.96 -15.73
N ALA A 110 6.00 9.42 -14.84
CA ALA A 110 6.43 9.87 -13.53
C ALA A 110 6.89 8.69 -12.67
N ILE A 111 8.08 8.77 -12.12
CA ILE A 111 8.64 7.80 -11.18
C ILE A 111 8.75 8.40 -9.79
N PRO A 112 8.59 7.61 -8.73
CA PRO A 112 8.76 8.10 -7.37
C PRO A 112 10.22 8.48 -7.09
N LYS A 113 10.38 9.56 -6.33
CA LYS A 113 11.66 9.97 -5.75
C LYS A 113 11.72 9.51 -4.29
N ILE A 114 12.92 9.49 -3.72
CA ILE A 114 13.11 9.14 -2.31
C ILE A 114 12.26 10.01 -1.37
N ALA A 115 11.98 11.25 -1.74
CA ALA A 115 11.12 12.15 -0.98
C ALA A 115 9.65 11.69 -0.89
N HIS A 116 9.19 10.88 -1.85
CA HIS A 116 7.83 10.33 -1.84
C HIS A 116 7.71 9.08 -0.96
N MET A 117 8.85 8.49 -0.53
CA MET A 117 8.82 7.26 0.26
C MET A 117 8.40 7.56 1.70
N PRO A 118 7.35 6.90 2.20
CA PRO A 118 6.97 6.99 3.61
C PRO A 118 7.90 6.17 4.50
N LYS A 119 7.77 6.33 5.81
CA LYS A 119 8.27 5.34 6.75
C LYS A 119 7.51 4.02 6.55
N VAL A 120 8.20 2.95 6.17
CA VAL A 120 7.60 1.63 5.96
C VAL A 120 8.00 0.71 7.10
N GLU A 121 6.99 0.10 7.72
CA GLU A 121 7.16 -0.90 8.78
C GLU A 121 6.53 -2.22 8.34
N THR A 122 7.27 -3.31 8.44
CA THR A 122 6.81 -4.65 8.05
C THR A 122 6.56 -5.51 9.29
N VAL A 123 5.45 -6.23 9.28
CA VAL A 123 5.09 -7.22 10.28
C VAL A 123 4.89 -8.57 9.60
N LEU A 124 5.53 -9.61 10.13
CA LEU A 124 5.30 -10.96 9.66
C LEU A 124 4.34 -11.66 10.62
N ALA A 125 3.30 -12.25 10.06
CA ALA A 125 2.26 -12.97 10.78
C ALA A 125 2.11 -14.41 10.24
N PRO A 126 3.20 -15.23 10.24
CA PRO A 126 3.19 -16.55 9.65
C PRO A 126 2.26 -17.48 10.44
N THR A 127 1.44 -18.25 9.71
CA THR A 127 0.55 -19.25 10.31
C THR A 127 0.97 -20.68 10.00
N GLY A 128 2.12 -20.86 9.34
CA GLY A 128 2.55 -22.15 8.78
C GLY A 128 1.77 -22.53 7.52
N GLY A 129 1.97 -23.73 7.04
CA GLY A 129 1.31 -24.24 5.85
C GLY A 129 2.12 -24.06 4.56
N PHE A 130 1.42 -23.94 3.44
CA PHE A 130 2.04 -23.79 2.12
C PHE A 130 2.81 -22.49 1.98
N TRP A 131 3.92 -22.52 1.25
CA TRP A 131 4.77 -21.36 0.99
C TRP A 131 4.14 -20.49 -0.09
N GLY A 132 3.66 -19.32 0.31
CA GLY A 132 3.14 -18.34 -0.62
C GLY A 132 4.22 -17.42 -1.17
N GLY A 133 3.92 -16.75 -2.29
CA GLY A 133 4.76 -15.73 -2.88
C GLY A 133 4.83 -14.47 -2.01
N VAL A 134 5.94 -13.74 -2.07
CA VAL A 134 6.13 -12.46 -1.35
C VAL A 134 6.48 -11.30 -2.28
N GLY A 135 6.52 -11.52 -3.60
CA GLY A 135 6.84 -10.48 -4.57
C GLY A 135 5.82 -9.34 -4.57
N GLU A 136 4.57 -9.64 -4.92
CA GLU A 136 3.48 -8.67 -5.10
C GLU A 136 2.52 -8.55 -3.90
N PRO A 137 2.28 -9.59 -3.07
CA PRO A 137 1.24 -9.52 -2.04
C PRO A 137 1.37 -8.34 -1.08
N GLY A 138 2.60 -7.93 -0.74
CA GLY A 138 2.84 -6.77 0.12
C GLY A 138 2.41 -5.44 -0.50
N GLN A 139 2.49 -5.32 -1.83
CA GLN A 139 2.12 -4.13 -2.57
C GLN A 139 0.60 -3.97 -2.71
N ALA A 140 -0.12 -5.07 -2.87
CA ALA A 140 -1.54 -5.04 -3.24
C ALA A 140 -2.44 -4.31 -2.21
N PRO A 141 -2.32 -4.49 -0.88
CA PRO A 141 -3.14 -3.77 0.09
C PRO A 141 -2.71 -2.32 0.31
N PHE A 142 -1.50 -1.92 -0.11
CA PHE A 142 -0.99 -0.56 0.03
C PHE A 142 -1.89 0.48 -0.63
N ILE A 143 -2.20 0.30 -1.91
CA ILE A 143 -2.98 1.25 -2.71
C ILE A 143 -4.39 1.46 -2.12
N PRO A 144 -5.19 0.43 -1.87
CA PRO A 144 -6.52 0.61 -1.30
C PRO A 144 -6.49 1.15 0.14
N ALA A 145 -5.48 0.81 0.96
CA ALA A 145 -5.32 1.41 2.29
C ALA A 145 -5.08 2.92 2.19
N LEU A 146 -4.22 3.35 1.25
CA LEU A 146 -3.97 4.76 0.98
C LEU A 146 -5.25 5.47 0.49
N CYS A 147 -5.97 4.88 -0.47
CA CYS A 147 -7.23 5.44 -0.97
C CYS A 147 -8.28 5.58 0.15
N ASN A 148 -8.32 4.63 1.09
CA ASN A 148 -9.18 4.71 2.27
C ASN A 148 -8.73 5.82 3.24
N ALA A 149 -7.43 6.06 3.40
CA ALA A 149 -6.90 7.16 4.20
C ALA A 149 -7.23 8.53 3.57
N ILE A 150 -7.09 8.66 2.25
CA ILE A 150 -7.50 9.87 1.52
C ILE A 150 -9.01 10.12 1.70
N PHE A 151 -9.82 9.06 1.62
CA PHE A 151 -11.25 9.18 1.89
C PHE A 151 -11.54 9.65 3.32
N ALA A 152 -10.84 9.13 4.31
CA ALA A 152 -10.99 9.57 5.70
C ALA A 152 -10.60 11.04 5.88
N ALA A 153 -9.62 11.54 5.10
CA ALA A 153 -9.18 12.93 5.13
C ALA A 153 -10.14 13.89 4.42
N THR A 154 -10.74 13.47 3.30
CA THR A 154 -11.40 14.38 2.35
C THR A 154 -12.86 14.08 2.08
N GLY A 155 -13.36 12.91 2.45
CA GLY A 155 -14.68 12.40 2.05
C GLY A 155 -14.77 11.94 0.59
N LYS A 156 -13.71 12.12 -0.23
CA LYS A 156 -13.70 11.75 -1.64
C LYS A 156 -13.20 10.32 -1.85
N ARG A 157 -14.04 9.45 -2.44
CA ARG A 157 -13.68 8.08 -2.80
C ARG A 157 -12.80 8.04 -4.05
N ILE A 158 -11.63 7.45 -3.94
CA ILE A 158 -10.77 7.16 -5.08
C ILE A 158 -11.16 5.79 -5.65
N ARG A 159 -11.53 5.77 -6.95
CA ARG A 159 -11.92 4.56 -7.68
C ARG A 159 -11.14 4.37 -8.97
N THR A 160 -10.35 5.35 -9.35
CA THR A 160 -9.54 5.35 -10.57
C THR A 160 -8.16 5.89 -10.26
N LEU A 161 -7.14 5.31 -10.83
CA LEU A 161 -5.75 5.74 -10.76
C LEU A 161 -5.29 6.19 -12.15
N PRO A 162 -4.20 6.95 -12.23
CA PRO A 162 -3.42 7.55 -11.16
C PRO A 162 -4.16 8.67 -10.41
N LEU A 163 -3.65 9.05 -9.24
CA LEU A 163 -4.28 10.05 -8.35
C LEU A 163 -4.54 11.41 -9.04
N LYS A 164 -3.67 11.79 -9.98
CA LYS A 164 -3.84 13.02 -10.77
C LYS A 164 -5.18 13.07 -11.52
N ASN A 165 -5.70 11.92 -11.97
CA ASN A 165 -6.97 11.83 -12.66
C ASN A 165 -8.16 12.08 -11.70
N GLN A 166 -7.90 12.07 -10.41
CA GLN A 166 -8.84 12.36 -9.35
C GLN A 166 -8.61 13.75 -8.71
N GLY A 167 -7.65 14.52 -9.24
CA GLY A 167 -7.31 15.85 -8.76
C GLY A 167 -6.38 15.85 -7.55
N PHE A 168 -5.65 14.76 -7.28
CA PHE A 168 -4.65 14.69 -6.21
C PHE A 168 -3.24 14.50 -6.78
N THR A 169 -2.26 15.04 -6.05
CA THR A 169 -0.83 14.85 -6.31
C THR A 169 -0.14 14.29 -5.07
N LEU A 170 0.99 13.60 -5.25
CA LEU A 170 1.84 13.19 -4.12
C LEU A 170 2.87 14.30 -3.84
N ALA A 171 2.98 14.69 -2.56
CA ALA A 171 3.89 15.69 -2.04
C ALA A 171 5.17 15.06 -1.48
#